data_fde4b28e35712c8985015e5f34a24b4c
#
_entry.id   fde4b28e35712c8985015e5f34a24b4c
#
_cell.length_a   1.000
_cell.length_b   1.000
_cell.length_c   1.000
_cell.angle_alpha   90.00
_cell.angle_beta   90.00
_cell.angle_gamma   90.00
#
_symmetry.space_group_name_H-M   'P 1'
#
loop_
_entity.id
_entity.type
_entity.pdbx_description
1 polymer ?
#
loop_
_entity_poly.entity_id
_entity_poly.type
_entity_poly.pdbx_seq_one_letter_code
_entity_poly.pdbx_strand_id
1 'polypeptide(L)'
;ALDAYINLDDITHIDVLRDHGGIPACVCCRYNPGGDFTIGNTIMGNPGDAKYGFTYAQLEEGLARLKELGVKSFGLHAFLSSNTIDNAYYPTLAELLFDAGRRLMDKVGLPLAFINLSGGVGIPYRPEQPAPDIAAIGEGVRLAYEKVFTANGVQGVAIKTELGRYMTGPHGWLVTHATSHKDTYKHYIGLDACAANLMRPAMYGAYHHITVVGKGDAPCDHRYDVTGSLCENNDKFAIDRMLPKIDMGDIVV
;
A
#
# COMPACT_ATOMS: atom_id res chain seq x y z
N ALA A 1 27.08 -10.16 4.27
CA ALA A 1 26.19 -9.00 4.30
C ALA A 1 25.09 -9.19 3.27
N LEU A 2 23.86 -8.82 3.61
CA LEU A 2 22.76 -8.80 2.65
C LEU A 2 23.03 -7.64 1.68
N ASP A 3 22.95 -7.86 0.38
CA ASP A 3 23.00 -6.81 -0.63
C ASP A 3 21.62 -6.14 -0.73
N ALA A 4 21.30 -5.35 0.30
CA ALA A 4 19.98 -4.73 0.47
C ALA A 4 20.13 -3.21 0.56
N TYR A 5 19.14 -2.49 0.01
CA TYR A 5 19.02 -1.05 0.23
C TYR A 5 18.39 -0.78 1.60
N ILE A 6 18.97 0.17 2.32
CA ILE A 6 18.40 0.68 3.57
C ILE A 6 17.57 1.92 3.23
N ASN A 7 16.31 1.93 3.68
CA ASN A 7 15.40 3.06 3.54
C ASN A 7 15.21 3.72 4.93
N LEU A 8 15.71 4.92 5.09
CA LEU A 8 15.54 5.70 6.32
C LEU A 8 14.17 6.38 6.31
N ASP A 9 13.47 6.31 7.43
CA ASP A 9 12.15 6.89 7.61
C ASP A 9 12.19 8.28 8.29
N ASP A 10 13.30 8.60 8.98
CA ASP A 10 13.47 9.86 9.69
C ASP A 10 14.94 10.28 9.73
N ILE A 11 15.20 11.58 9.87
CA ILE A 11 16.58 12.15 9.89
C ILE A 11 17.40 11.61 11.07
N THR A 12 16.78 11.29 12.20
CA THR A 12 17.46 10.71 13.38
C THR A 12 17.99 9.31 13.13
N HIS A 13 17.42 8.59 12.14
CA HIS A 13 17.89 7.26 11.76
C HIS A 13 19.30 7.27 11.14
N ILE A 14 19.81 8.43 10.71
CA ILE A 14 21.18 8.56 10.21
C ILE A 14 22.18 8.20 11.31
N ASP A 15 21.96 8.68 12.54
CA ASP A 15 22.83 8.36 13.68
C ASP A 15 22.72 6.88 14.07
N VAL A 16 21.50 6.36 14.10
CA VAL A 16 21.27 4.94 14.38
C VAL A 16 22.01 4.05 13.37
N LEU A 17 21.92 4.40 12.08
CA LEU A 17 22.61 3.65 11.02
C LEU A 17 24.13 3.72 11.17
N ARG A 18 24.68 4.92 11.40
CA ARG A 18 26.11 5.12 11.61
C ARG A 18 26.64 4.28 12.79
N ASP A 19 25.93 4.32 13.92
CA ASP A 19 26.42 3.76 15.18
C ASP A 19 26.26 2.23 15.27
N HIS A 20 25.33 1.64 14.49
CA HIS A 20 25.03 0.20 14.57
C HIS A 20 25.34 -0.60 13.31
N GLY A 21 25.24 -0.01 12.14
CA GLY A 21 25.36 -0.73 10.87
C GLY A 21 26.48 -0.22 9.96
N GLY A 22 26.98 0.97 10.23
CA GLY A 22 27.83 1.71 9.30
C GLY A 22 27.04 2.29 8.13
N ILE A 23 27.65 3.24 7.43
CA ILE A 23 27.01 3.98 6.33
C ILE A 23 27.30 3.28 4.99
N PRO A 24 26.27 2.76 4.29
CA PRO A 24 26.48 2.16 2.97
C PRO A 24 26.70 3.21 1.88
N ALA A 25 27.23 2.79 0.73
CA ALA A 25 27.47 3.69 -0.40
C ALA A 25 26.20 4.29 -1.00
N CYS A 26 25.07 3.62 -0.87
CA CYS A 26 23.77 4.09 -1.32
C CYS A 26 22.74 3.98 -0.19
N VAL A 27 22.03 5.05 0.11
CA VAL A 27 20.99 5.12 1.14
C VAL A 27 19.71 5.64 0.50
N CYS A 28 18.57 5.04 0.80
CA CYS A 28 17.26 5.54 0.44
C CYS A 28 16.66 6.34 1.60
N CYS A 29 15.93 7.41 1.28
CA CYS A 29 15.15 8.15 2.27
C CYS A 29 13.68 8.17 1.87
N ARG A 30 12.78 7.99 2.84
CA ARG A 30 11.34 8.07 2.62
C ARG A 30 10.88 9.52 2.71
N TYR A 31 10.32 10.01 1.62
CA TYR A 31 9.78 11.36 1.52
C TYR A 31 8.31 11.41 1.96
N ASN A 32 8.00 12.38 2.81
CA ASN A 32 6.64 12.80 3.12
C ASN A 32 6.42 14.20 2.53
N PRO A 33 5.61 14.35 1.47
CA PRO A 33 5.40 15.65 0.83
C PRO A 33 4.59 16.62 1.69
N GLY A 34 3.91 16.15 2.75
CA GLY A 34 2.95 16.98 3.48
C GLY A 34 1.78 17.43 2.63
N GLY A 35 0.99 18.38 3.14
CA GLY A 35 -0.09 19.02 2.39
C GLY A 35 -1.22 18.07 1.96
N ASP A 36 -2.01 18.53 1.01
CA ASP A 36 -3.16 17.79 0.49
C ASP A 36 -2.78 16.99 -0.75
N PHE A 37 -2.16 15.82 -0.55
CA PHE A 37 -2.06 14.84 -1.63
C PHE A 37 -3.42 14.15 -1.77
N THR A 38 -4.27 14.66 -2.66
CA THR A 38 -5.70 14.31 -2.77
C THR A 38 -5.96 12.95 -3.42
N ILE A 39 -4.99 12.35 -4.11
CA ILE A 39 -5.12 11.03 -4.72
C ILE A 39 -4.73 9.95 -3.68
N GLY A 40 -5.47 9.91 -2.61
CA GLY A 40 -5.26 8.95 -1.53
C GLY A 40 -6.54 8.21 -1.18
N ASN A 41 -6.46 7.39 -0.17
CA ASN A 41 -7.63 6.78 0.44
C ASN A 41 -7.54 6.90 1.97
N THR A 42 -8.66 6.64 2.63
CA THR A 42 -8.81 6.75 4.10
C THR A 42 -7.86 5.86 4.90
N ILE A 43 -7.20 4.87 4.28
CA ILE A 43 -6.26 3.96 4.95
C ILE A 43 -4.95 4.66 5.30
N MET A 44 -4.45 5.51 4.39
CA MET A 44 -3.18 6.24 4.60
C MET A 44 -3.39 7.63 5.20
N GLY A 45 -4.60 8.18 5.11
CA GLY A 45 -4.90 9.52 5.59
C GLY A 45 -4.20 10.64 4.81
N ASN A 46 -4.22 11.83 5.38
CA ASN A 46 -3.47 12.97 4.85
C ASN A 46 -1.97 12.80 5.13
N PRO A 47 -1.06 12.99 4.15
CA PRO A 47 0.37 12.92 4.38
C PRO A 47 0.87 13.84 5.51
N GLY A 48 0.22 14.98 5.75
CA GLY A 48 0.55 15.87 6.86
C GLY A 48 0.32 15.27 8.26
N ASP A 49 -0.58 14.30 8.37
CA ASP A 49 -0.90 13.57 9.61
C ASP A 49 -0.18 12.22 9.71
N ALA A 50 0.52 11.81 8.64
CA ALA A 50 1.19 10.53 8.60
C ALA A 50 2.48 10.53 9.44
N LYS A 51 2.69 9.45 10.19
CA LYS A 51 3.87 9.27 11.05
C LYS A 51 5.16 8.97 10.28
N TYR A 52 5.16 8.99 8.96
CA TYR A 52 6.23 8.48 8.10
C TYR A 52 6.96 9.59 7.36
N GLY A 53 8.26 9.42 7.23
CA GLY A 53 9.08 10.06 6.23
C GLY A 53 9.61 11.44 6.60
N PHE A 54 10.65 11.82 5.90
CA PHE A 54 11.29 13.14 5.98
C PHE A 54 10.43 14.21 5.31
N THR A 55 10.37 15.38 5.89
CA THR A 55 9.97 16.58 5.14
C THR A 55 11.02 16.92 4.08
N TYR A 56 10.67 17.77 3.11
CA TYR A 56 11.62 18.18 2.06
C TYR A 56 12.87 18.85 2.65
N ALA A 57 12.72 19.73 3.65
CA ALA A 57 13.83 20.39 4.32
C ALA A 57 14.75 19.39 5.06
N GLN A 58 14.15 18.38 5.72
CA GLN A 58 14.92 17.30 6.36
C GLN A 58 15.65 16.41 5.34
N LEU A 59 15.09 16.21 4.14
CA LEU A 59 15.80 15.51 3.05
C LEU A 59 17.04 16.29 2.59
N GLU A 60 16.94 17.61 2.42
CA GLU A 60 18.08 18.44 2.06
C GLU A 60 19.19 18.34 3.11
N GLU A 61 18.85 18.52 4.38
CA GLU A 61 19.79 18.42 5.51
C GLU A 61 20.36 16.99 5.65
N GLY A 62 19.48 15.98 5.65
CA GLY A 62 19.87 14.58 5.85
C GLY A 62 20.74 14.04 4.72
N LEU A 63 20.45 14.37 3.46
CA LEU A 63 21.28 13.98 2.32
C LEU A 63 22.63 14.70 2.32
N ALA A 64 22.70 15.98 2.70
CA ALA A 64 23.97 16.68 2.86
C ALA A 64 24.84 16.00 3.93
N ARG A 65 24.26 15.68 5.08
CA ARG A 65 24.92 14.94 6.16
C ARG A 65 25.37 13.54 5.75
N LEU A 66 24.53 12.79 5.03
CA LEU A 66 24.87 11.47 4.48
C LEU A 66 26.04 11.53 3.50
N LYS A 67 26.11 12.59 2.68
CA LYS A 67 27.24 12.85 1.77
C LYS A 67 28.54 13.05 2.54
N GLU A 68 28.53 13.85 3.62
CA GLU A 68 29.68 14.04 4.49
C GLU A 68 30.13 12.73 5.14
N LEU A 69 29.20 11.84 5.48
CA LEU A 69 29.46 10.51 6.02
C LEU A 69 29.92 9.48 4.95
N GLY A 70 30.04 9.90 3.68
CA GLY A 70 30.66 9.10 2.63
C GLY A 70 29.68 8.38 1.68
N VAL A 71 28.38 8.64 1.78
CA VAL A 71 27.39 8.15 0.79
C VAL A 71 27.72 8.68 -0.58
N LYS A 72 27.60 7.83 -1.61
CA LYS A 72 27.96 8.13 -3.01
C LYS A 72 26.75 8.40 -3.90
N SER A 73 25.59 7.86 -3.51
CA SER A 73 24.32 8.05 -4.22
C SER A 73 23.14 7.85 -3.26
N PHE A 74 21.98 8.35 -3.64
CA PHE A 74 20.79 8.16 -2.83
C PHE A 74 19.62 7.59 -3.65
N GLY A 75 18.68 6.97 -2.97
CA GLY A 75 17.35 6.65 -3.47
C GLY A 75 16.30 7.54 -2.77
N LEU A 76 15.17 7.73 -3.44
CA LEU A 76 14.01 8.40 -2.84
C LEU A 76 12.79 7.48 -2.93
N HIS A 77 12.02 7.44 -1.86
CA HIS A 77 10.84 6.58 -1.72
C HIS A 77 9.66 7.39 -1.16
N ALA A 78 8.44 7.09 -1.56
CA ALA A 78 7.23 7.50 -0.86
C ALA A 78 6.13 6.48 -1.02
N PHE A 79 5.25 6.38 -0.01
CA PHE A 79 4.06 5.55 -0.02
C PHE A 79 2.89 6.37 0.50
N LEU A 80 2.01 6.82 -0.41
CA LEU A 80 0.97 7.81 -0.11
C LEU A 80 -0.46 7.25 -0.25
N SER A 81 -0.62 6.05 -0.80
CA SER A 81 -1.93 5.40 -0.93
C SER A 81 -1.81 3.89 -0.87
N SER A 82 -2.89 3.22 -0.47
CA SER A 82 -2.98 1.75 -0.44
C SER A 82 -4.30 1.31 -1.10
N ASN A 83 -4.21 0.34 -2.00
CA ASN A 83 -5.35 -0.20 -2.73
C ASN A 83 -6.15 0.85 -3.53
N THR A 84 -5.46 1.65 -4.32
CA THR A 84 -6.13 2.50 -5.30
C THR A 84 -6.29 1.76 -6.64
N ILE A 85 -7.47 1.87 -7.25
CA ILE A 85 -7.74 1.39 -8.61
C ILE A 85 -7.73 2.55 -9.62
N ASP A 86 -7.42 3.76 -9.18
CA ASP A 86 -7.26 4.92 -10.03
C ASP A 86 -5.90 4.87 -10.75
N ASN A 87 -5.94 4.80 -12.07
CA ASN A 87 -4.75 4.73 -12.92
C ASN A 87 -3.91 6.02 -12.88
N ALA A 88 -4.46 7.15 -12.43
CA ALA A 88 -3.74 8.43 -12.33
C ALA A 88 -2.83 8.52 -11.09
N TYR A 89 -3.09 7.70 -10.06
CA TYR A 89 -2.33 7.78 -8.80
C TYR A 89 -0.82 7.61 -9.00
N TYR A 90 -0.42 6.51 -9.64
CA TYR A 90 1.00 6.18 -9.81
C TYR A 90 1.77 7.16 -10.68
N PRO A 91 1.26 7.59 -11.84
CA PRO A 91 1.89 8.66 -12.62
C PRO A 91 2.06 9.97 -11.85
N THR A 92 1.06 10.36 -11.06
CA THR A 92 1.11 11.59 -10.24
C THR A 92 2.15 11.47 -9.12
N LEU A 93 2.21 10.31 -8.44
CA LEU A 93 3.26 10.03 -7.46
C LEU A 93 4.65 10.04 -8.10
N ALA A 94 4.77 9.46 -9.29
CA ALA A 94 6.03 9.43 -10.03
C ALA A 94 6.51 10.85 -10.37
N GLU A 95 5.64 11.71 -10.91
CA GLU A 95 6.00 13.08 -11.22
C GLU A 95 6.46 13.86 -9.98
N LEU A 96 5.75 13.70 -8.85
CA LEU A 96 6.11 14.32 -7.58
C LEU A 96 7.50 13.87 -7.10
N LEU A 97 7.76 12.55 -7.10
CA LEU A 97 9.04 12.01 -6.62
C LEU A 97 10.19 12.30 -7.58
N PHE A 98 9.96 12.30 -8.88
CA PHE A 98 10.98 12.63 -9.88
C PHE A 98 11.41 14.09 -9.76
N ASP A 99 10.46 15.02 -9.62
CA ASP A 99 10.77 16.43 -9.44
C ASP A 99 11.51 16.68 -8.11
N ALA A 100 11.04 16.10 -7.00
CA ALA A 100 11.71 16.20 -5.72
C ALA A 100 13.13 15.61 -5.78
N GLY A 101 13.29 14.42 -6.35
CA GLY A 101 14.58 13.74 -6.49
C GLY A 101 15.57 14.53 -7.34
N ARG A 102 15.11 15.09 -8.47
CA ARG A 102 15.94 15.93 -9.34
C ARG A 102 16.42 17.19 -8.61
N ARG A 103 15.52 17.92 -7.94
CA ARG A 103 15.88 19.12 -7.19
C ARG A 103 16.85 18.82 -6.05
N LEU A 104 16.68 17.70 -5.32
CA LEU A 104 17.60 17.26 -4.26
C LEU A 104 18.95 16.91 -4.85
N MET A 105 19.02 16.20 -5.98
CA MET A 105 20.26 15.88 -6.68
C MET A 105 21.04 17.15 -7.04
N ASP A 106 20.37 18.14 -7.64
CA ASP A 106 20.98 19.41 -8.02
C ASP A 106 21.47 20.20 -6.80
N LYS A 107 20.67 20.27 -5.74
CA LYS A 107 20.98 21.07 -4.55
C LYS A 107 22.07 20.47 -3.69
N VAL A 108 22.05 19.16 -3.45
CA VAL A 108 23.02 18.48 -2.56
C VAL A 108 24.26 18.06 -3.34
N GLY A 109 24.18 17.92 -4.65
CA GLY A 109 25.27 17.44 -5.50
C GLY A 109 25.61 15.98 -5.18
N LEU A 110 24.59 15.14 -4.95
CA LEU A 110 24.69 13.71 -4.73
C LEU A 110 23.86 12.99 -5.80
N PRO A 111 24.42 12.02 -6.54
CA PRO A 111 23.68 11.32 -7.60
C PRO A 111 22.44 10.59 -7.07
N LEU A 112 21.33 10.73 -7.80
CA LEU A 112 20.11 9.97 -7.58
C LEU A 112 20.22 8.62 -8.30
N ALA A 113 20.29 7.53 -7.55
CA ALA A 113 20.44 6.18 -8.10
C ALA A 113 19.10 5.57 -8.52
N PHE A 114 18.06 5.79 -7.73
CA PHE A 114 16.74 5.24 -8.01
C PHE A 114 15.62 6.01 -7.33
N ILE A 115 14.43 5.87 -7.89
CA ILE A 115 13.16 6.23 -7.27
C ILE A 115 12.38 4.95 -6.98
N ASN A 116 11.92 4.79 -5.74
CA ASN A 116 11.02 3.72 -5.34
C ASN A 116 9.59 4.28 -5.21
N LEU A 117 8.73 3.92 -6.14
CA LEU A 117 7.32 4.30 -6.16
C LEU A 117 6.47 3.49 -5.17
N SER A 118 7.10 2.57 -4.42
CA SER A 118 6.44 1.69 -3.45
C SER A 118 5.28 0.87 -4.03
N GLY A 119 4.28 0.58 -3.21
CA GLY A 119 3.05 -0.09 -3.58
C GLY A 119 1.90 0.89 -3.83
N GLY A 120 0.68 0.42 -3.63
CA GLY A 120 -0.51 1.26 -3.70
C GLY A 120 -1.48 0.88 -4.81
N VAL A 121 -0.99 0.35 -5.93
CA VAL A 121 -1.88 -0.21 -6.98
C VAL A 121 -2.73 -1.32 -6.38
N GLY A 122 -4.03 -1.16 -6.50
CA GLY A 122 -5.03 -2.03 -5.90
C GLY A 122 -5.49 -3.15 -6.81
N ILE A 123 -6.50 -3.83 -6.30
CA ILE A 123 -7.28 -4.85 -7.02
C ILE A 123 -8.75 -4.56 -6.82
N PRO A 124 -9.64 -4.99 -7.73
CA PRO A 124 -11.06 -4.92 -7.48
C PRO A 124 -11.43 -5.91 -6.38
N TYR A 125 -12.11 -5.43 -5.33
CA TYR A 125 -12.66 -6.27 -4.27
C TYR A 125 -14.15 -6.55 -4.49
N ARG A 126 -14.81 -5.76 -5.34
CA ARG A 126 -16.21 -5.95 -5.70
C ARG A 126 -16.31 -6.41 -7.15
N PRO A 127 -17.24 -7.30 -7.50
CA PRO A 127 -17.38 -7.79 -8.87
C PRO A 127 -17.60 -6.69 -9.93
N GLU A 128 -18.23 -5.58 -9.52
CA GLU A 128 -18.52 -4.43 -10.39
C GLU A 128 -17.36 -3.44 -10.54
N GLN A 129 -16.30 -3.57 -9.75
CA GLN A 129 -15.16 -2.66 -9.84
C GLN A 129 -14.27 -2.99 -11.04
N PRO A 130 -13.82 -2.00 -11.82
CA PRO A 130 -12.84 -2.23 -12.87
C PRO A 130 -11.47 -2.56 -12.27
N ALA A 131 -10.72 -3.42 -12.94
CA ALA A 131 -9.33 -3.64 -12.62
C ALA A 131 -8.48 -2.43 -13.06
N PRO A 132 -7.42 -2.07 -12.33
CA PRO A 132 -6.49 -1.04 -12.79
C PRO A 132 -5.77 -1.51 -14.08
N ASP A 133 -5.55 -0.56 -14.98
CA ASP A 133 -4.80 -0.80 -16.22
C ASP A 133 -3.30 -0.56 -15.97
N ILE A 134 -2.56 -1.65 -15.73
CA ILE A 134 -1.13 -1.58 -15.42
C ILE A 134 -0.31 -1.05 -16.61
N ALA A 135 -0.76 -1.25 -17.84
CA ALA A 135 -0.07 -0.73 -19.02
C ALA A 135 -0.23 0.80 -19.11
N ALA A 136 -1.44 1.30 -18.90
CA ALA A 136 -1.70 2.74 -18.82
C ALA A 136 -0.95 3.41 -17.66
N ILE A 137 -0.89 2.76 -16.49
CA ILE A 137 -0.10 3.21 -15.34
C ILE A 137 1.39 3.30 -15.72
N GLY A 138 1.94 2.25 -16.33
CA GLY A 138 3.34 2.20 -16.77
C GLY A 138 3.67 3.28 -17.79
N GLU A 139 2.77 3.52 -18.75
CA GLU A 139 2.92 4.58 -19.74
C GLU A 139 2.92 5.96 -19.09
N GLY A 140 2.02 6.21 -18.14
CA GLY A 140 1.99 7.46 -17.39
C GLY A 140 3.29 7.71 -16.61
N VAL A 141 3.85 6.68 -15.96
CA VAL A 141 5.15 6.77 -15.29
C VAL A 141 6.29 7.05 -16.28
N ARG A 142 6.28 6.40 -17.45
CA ARG A 142 7.26 6.64 -18.52
C ARG A 142 7.23 8.11 -18.98
N LEU A 143 6.04 8.65 -19.22
CA LEU A 143 5.88 10.05 -19.63
C LEU A 143 6.37 11.03 -18.55
N ALA A 144 6.07 10.75 -17.28
CA ALA A 144 6.59 11.54 -16.16
C ALA A 144 8.14 11.49 -16.10
N TYR A 145 8.74 10.31 -16.33
CA TYR A 145 10.21 10.15 -16.39
C TYR A 145 10.83 10.99 -17.51
N GLU A 146 10.26 10.93 -18.70
CA GLU A 146 10.74 11.72 -19.85
C GLU A 146 10.64 13.22 -19.58
N LYS A 147 9.52 13.66 -19.05
CA LYS A 147 9.28 15.06 -18.69
C LYS A 147 10.28 15.60 -17.68
N VAL A 148 10.55 14.84 -16.62
CA VAL A 148 11.35 15.34 -15.49
C VAL A 148 12.84 15.04 -15.63
N PHE A 149 13.21 13.85 -16.06
CA PHE A 149 14.61 13.44 -16.16
C PHE A 149 15.17 13.63 -17.57
N THR A 150 14.62 12.97 -18.57
CA THR A 150 15.17 12.98 -19.93
C THR A 150 15.25 14.39 -20.50
N ALA A 151 14.18 15.19 -20.37
CA ALA A 151 14.13 16.57 -20.85
C ALA A 151 15.15 17.49 -20.15
N ASN A 152 15.64 17.11 -18.97
CA ASN A 152 16.67 17.85 -18.21
C ASN A 152 18.05 17.19 -18.27
N GLY A 153 18.27 16.24 -19.20
CA GLY A 153 19.56 15.58 -19.39
C GLY A 153 19.95 14.57 -18.30
N VAL A 154 19.05 14.23 -17.40
CA VAL A 154 19.29 13.23 -16.35
C VAL A 154 19.00 11.83 -16.90
N GLN A 155 19.93 10.90 -16.71
CA GLN A 155 19.85 9.54 -17.18
C GLN A 155 20.24 8.56 -16.09
N GLY A 156 19.84 7.29 -16.24
CA GLY A 156 20.29 6.18 -15.38
C GLY A 156 19.59 6.09 -14.03
N VAL A 157 18.56 6.90 -13.74
CA VAL A 157 17.76 6.76 -12.53
C VAL A 157 16.85 5.54 -12.66
N ALA A 158 17.07 4.53 -11.82
CA ALA A 158 16.28 3.31 -11.84
C ALA A 158 14.91 3.53 -11.17
N ILE A 159 13.87 2.86 -11.66
CA ILE A 159 12.55 2.83 -11.04
C ILE A 159 12.36 1.51 -10.33
N LYS A 160 11.90 1.58 -9.07
CA LYS A 160 11.55 0.42 -8.25
C LYS A 160 10.09 0.51 -7.82
N THR A 161 9.47 -0.65 -7.62
CA THR A 161 8.06 -0.78 -7.19
C THR A 161 7.92 -1.90 -6.18
N GLU A 162 6.88 -1.82 -5.33
CA GLU A 162 6.55 -2.80 -4.30
C GLU A 162 5.06 -3.21 -4.42
N LEU A 163 4.65 -3.69 -5.58
CA LEU A 163 3.25 -3.94 -5.95
C LEU A 163 2.66 -5.21 -5.31
N GLY A 164 2.90 -5.45 -4.02
CA GLY A 164 2.51 -6.68 -3.32
C GLY A 164 1.05 -7.07 -3.53
N ARG A 165 0.12 -6.15 -3.23
CA ARG A 165 -1.32 -6.45 -3.36
C ARG A 165 -1.72 -6.74 -4.81
N TYR A 166 -1.26 -5.94 -5.75
CA TYR A 166 -1.57 -6.14 -7.17
C TYR A 166 -1.10 -7.53 -7.64
N MET A 167 0.09 -7.94 -7.23
CA MET A 167 0.70 -9.21 -7.65
C MET A 167 0.12 -10.43 -6.95
N THR A 168 -0.21 -10.33 -5.66
CA THR A 168 -0.55 -11.51 -4.85
C THR A 168 -2.00 -11.53 -4.36
N GLY A 169 -2.64 -10.37 -4.24
CA GLY A 169 -3.99 -10.25 -3.69
C GLY A 169 -5.05 -11.07 -4.42
N PRO A 170 -5.05 -11.15 -5.76
CA PRO A 170 -6.03 -11.97 -6.50
C PRO A 170 -5.83 -13.49 -6.36
N HIS A 171 -4.73 -13.94 -5.73
CA HIS A 171 -4.34 -15.35 -5.68
C HIS A 171 -4.42 -15.96 -4.27
N GLY A 172 -5.08 -15.28 -3.33
CA GLY A 172 -5.28 -15.76 -1.96
C GLY A 172 -6.74 -15.82 -1.58
N TRP A 173 -7.13 -16.85 -0.86
CA TRP A 173 -8.47 -17.04 -0.32
C TRP A 173 -8.42 -17.39 1.16
N LEU A 174 -9.37 -16.85 1.93
CA LEU A 174 -9.68 -17.34 3.26
C LEU A 174 -10.80 -18.37 3.12
N VAL A 175 -10.49 -19.62 3.39
CA VAL A 175 -11.46 -20.73 3.38
C VAL A 175 -11.83 -21.06 4.81
N THR A 176 -13.12 -21.11 5.12
CA THR A 176 -13.64 -21.29 6.47
C THR A 176 -14.98 -22.04 6.44
N HIS A 177 -15.45 -22.52 7.61
CA HIS A 177 -16.74 -23.18 7.73
C HIS A 177 -17.73 -22.34 8.54
N ALA A 178 -19.01 -22.41 8.16
CA ALA A 178 -20.10 -21.92 8.98
C ALA A 178 -20.30 -22.87 10.18
N THR A 179 -19.99 -22.39 11.37
CA THR A 179 -20.01 -23.23 12.61
C THR A 179 -21.20 -22.93 13.50
N SER A 180 -21.82 -21.77 13.35
CA SER A 180 -22.97 -21.38 14.16
C SER A 180 -23.91 -20.44 13.41
N HIS A 181 -25.19 -20.55 13.74
CA HIS A 181 -26.24 -19.65 13.31
C HIS A 181 -26.91 -19.05 14.54
N LYS A 182 -27.10 -17.74 14.54
CA LYS A 182 -27.74 -17.04 15.65
C LYS A 182 -28.72 -16.01 15.13
N ASP A 183 -29.97 -16.12 15.55
CA ASP A 183 -31.03 -15.19 15.26
C ASP A 183 -31.38 -14.39 16.52
N THR A 184 -31.18 -13.07 16.44
CA THR A 184 -31.60 -12.12 17.47
C THR A 184 -32.27 -10.93 16.81
N TYR A 185 -31.73 -9.72 16.93
CA TYR A 185 -32.18 -8.55 16.17
C TYR A 185 -31.69 -8.58 14.73
N LYS A 186 -30.69 -9.40 14.44
CA LYS A 186 -30.10 -9.69 13.13
C LYS A 186 -29.86 -11.18 12.99
N HIS A 187 -29.57 -11.61 11.77
CA HIS A 187 -29.15 -12.98 11.48
C HIS A 187 -27.63 -13.03 11.38
N TYR A 188 -27.02 -13.87 12.21
CA TYR A 188 -25.56 -14.02 12.27
C TYR A 188 -25.15 -15.40 11.78
N ILE A 189 -24.07 -15.43 11.01
CA ILE A 189 -23.33 -16.66 10.68
C ILE A 189 -21.97 -16.56 11.33
N GLY A 190 -21.67 -17.49 12.25
CA GLY A 190 -20.36 -17.58 12.88
C GLY A 190 -19.46 -18.55 12.12
N LEU A 191 -18.22 -18.12 11.90
CA LEU A 191 -17.20 -18.86 11.18
C LEU A 191 -16.13 -19.39 12.15
N ASP A 192 -15.37 -20.42 11.75
CA ASP A 192 -14.18 -20.91 12.44
C ASP A 192 -12.91 -20.06 12.13
N ALA A 193 -13.07 -18.97 11.42
CA ALA A 193 -12.06 -17.94 11.23
C ALA A 193 -12.33 -16.71 12.13
N CYS A 194 -11.40 -15.77 12.16
CA CYS A 194 -11.57 -14.52 12.90
C CYS A 194 -10.77 -13.36 12.27
N ALA A 195 -10.90 -12.16 12.82
CA ALA A 195 -10.18 -10.97 12.35
C ALA A 195 -8.65 -11.13 12.34
N ALA A 196 -8.06 -12.04 13.12
CA ALA A 196 -6.63 -12.34 13.05
C ALA A 196 -6.22 -13.02 11.73
N ASN A 197 -7.17 -13.73 11.08
CA ASN A 197 -6.93 -14.33 9.76
C ASN A 197 -7.13 -13.32 8.61
N LEU A 198 -8.09 -12.38 8.76
CA LEU A 198 -8.39 -11.33 7.80
C LEU A 198 -8.86 -10.06 8.52
N MET A 199 -7.92 -9.21 8.91
CA MET A 199 -8.20 -8.05 9.76
C MET A 199 -8.91 -6.87 9.06
N ARG A 200 -8.80 -6.75 7.75
CA ARG A 200 -9.25 -5.57 7.02
C ARG A 200 -10.74 -5.23 7.18
N PRO A 201 -11.68 -6.17 7.16
CA PRO A 201 -13.09 -5.86 7.44
C PRO A 201 -13.29 -5.24 8.81
N ALA A 202 -12.70 -5.82 9.85
CA ALA A 202 -12.85 -5.35 11.23
C ALA A 202 -12.20 -3.97 11.47
N MET A 203 -11.00 -3.74 10.91
CA MET A 203 -10.24 -2.49 11.13
C MET A 203 -10.68 -1.33 10.26
N TYR A 204 -11.05 -1.58 9.01
CA TYR A 204 -11.27 -0.52 8.02
C TYR A 204 -12.68 -0.54 7.42
N GLY A 205 -13.56 -1.46 7.85
CA GLY A 205 -14.84 -1.70 7.16
C GLY A 205 -14.66 -2.14 5.70
N ALA A 206 -13.50 -2.74 5.38
CA ALA A 206 -13.16 -3.08 4.01
C ALA A 206 -14.04 -4.21 3.49
N TYR A 207 -14.54 -4.03 2.28
CA TYR A 207 -15.28 -5.09 1.60
C TYR A 207 -14.34 -6.22 1.16
N HIS A 208 -14.74 -7.44 1.45
CA HIS A 208 -14.25 -8.66 0.81
C HIS A 208 -15.47 -9.42 0.25
N HIS A 209 -15.31 -9.96 -0.95
CA HIS A 209 -16.38 -10.77 -1.55
C HIS A 209 -16.48 -12.09 -0.79
N ILE A 210 -17.70 -12.53 -0.55
CA ILE A 210 -18.00 -13.79 0.14
C ILE A 210 -18.75 -14.68 -0.82
N THR A 211 -18.27 -15.90 -0.98
CA THR A 211 -18.94 -16.97 -1.72
C THR A 211 -19.23 -18.15 -0.81
N VAL A 212 -20.35 -18.83 -1.07
CA VAL A 212 -20.70 -20.10 -0.41
C VAL A 212 -20.48 -21.21 -1.42
N VAL A 213 -19.55 -22.10 -1.14
CA VAL A 213 -19.17 -23.16 -2.08
C VAL A 213 -20.38 -24.06 -2.41
N GLY A 214 -20.58 -24.31 -3.69
CA GLY A 214 -21.73 -25.10 -4.18
C GLY A 214 -23.06 -24.34 -4.26
N LYS A 215 -23.10 -23.05 -3.88
CA LYS A 215 -24.31 -22.22 -3.91
C LYS A 215 -24.18 -20.98 -4.81
N GLY A 216 -23.29 -21.01 -5.81
CA GLY A 216 -23.00 -19.85 -6.67
C GLY A 216 -24.20 -19.36 -7.49
N ASP A 217 -25.11 -20.26 -7.87
CA ASP A 217 -26.33 -19.95 -8.65
C ASP A 217 -27.57 -19.74 -7.76
N ALA A 218 -27.42 -19.88 -6.43
CA ALA A 218 -28.53 -19.68 -5.50
C ALA A 218 -28.83 -18.20 -5.29
N PRO A 219 -30.12 -17.82 -5.07
CA PRO A 219 -30.48 -16.43 -4.84
C PRO A 219 -29.79 -15.87 -3.57
N CYS A 220 -29.22 -14.67 -3.67
CA CYS A 220 -28.69 -13.93 -2.53
C CYS A 220 -29.82 -13.15 -1.83
N ASP A 221 -30.73 -13.86 -1.19
CA ASP A 221 -31.96 -13.31 -0.59
C ASP A 221 -31.96 -13.32 0.95
N HIS A 222 -30.89 -13.78 1.56
CA HIS A 222 -30.71 -13.80 3.01
C HIS A 222 -29.72 -12.71 3.43
N ARG A 223 -30.11 -11.91 4.44
CA ARG A 223 -29.28 -10.85 4.98
C ARG A 223 -28.55 -11.32 6.24
N TYR A 224 -27.24 -11.36 6.21
CA TYR A 224 -26.41 -11.81 7.32
C TYR A 224 -25.36 -10.78 7.76
N ASP A 225 -25.07 -10.77 9.08
CA ASP A 225 -23.78 -10.38 9.59
C ASP A 225 -22.92 -11.65 9.66
N VAL A 226 -21.77 -11.68 8.98
CA VAL A 226 -20.84 -12.82 8.99
C VAL A 226 -19.74 -12.50 10.00
N THR A 227 -19.64 -13.33 11.04
CA THR A 227 -18.82 -13.05 12.23
C THR A 227 -17.71 -14.05 12.42
N GLY A 228 -16.62 -13.63 13.06
CA GLY A 228 -15.56 -14.52 13.51
C GLY A 228 -15.79 -15.08 14.89
N SER A 229 -14.77 -15.78 15.41
CA SER A 229 -14.81 -16.55 16.65
C SER A 229 -14.27 -15.81 17.89
N LEU A 230 -13.82 -14.54 17.74
CA LEU A 230 -13.29 -13.76 18.86
C LEU A 230 -14.40 -13.15 19.73
N CYS A 231 -14.11 -12.94 21.01
CA CYS A 231 -14.92 -12.13 21.90
C CYS A 231 -14.70 -10.63 21.67
N GLU A 232 -14.84 -10.20 20.41
CA GLU A 232 -14.68 -8.81 19.94
C GLU A 232 -15.84 -8.48 19.01
N ASN A 233 -16.64 -7.47 19.38
CA ASN A 233 -17.85 -7.13 18.62
C ASN A 233 -17.57 -6.74 17.15
N ASN A 234 -16.37 -6.23 16.85
CA ASN A 234 -15.94 -5.88 15.51
C ASN A 234 -15.34 -7.06 14.71
N ASP A 235 -15.28 -8.25 15.30
CA ASP A 235 -14.84 -9.46 14.59
C ASP A 235 -15.91 -9.91 13.59
N LYS A 236 -16.05 -9.12 12.52
CA LYS A 236 -17.03 -9.31 11.46
C LYS A 236 -16.38 -9.21 10.10
N PHE A 237 -16.62 -10.20 9.26
CA PHE A 237 -16.19 -10.24 7.87
C PHE A 237 -17.14 -9.47 6.96
N ALA A 238 -18.43 -9.43 7.32
CA ALA A 238 -19.45 -8.65 6.62
C ALA A 238 -20.59 -8.24 7.57
N ILE A 239 -21.22 -7.13 7.25
CA ILE A 239 -22.39 -6.59 7.95
C ILE A 239 -23.49 -6.36 6.92
N ASP A 240 -24.72 -6.79 7.26
CA ASP A 240 -25.91 -6.66 6.41
C ASP A 240 -25.70 -7.15 4.96
N ARG A 241 -24.93 -8.24 4.79
CA ARG A 241 -24.59 -8.81 3.50
C ARG A 241 -25.70 -9.69 2.97
N MET A 242 -26.13 -9.44 1.74
CA MET A 242 -27.05 -10.33 1.01
C MET A 242 -26.24 -11.51 0.45
N LEU A 243 -26.56 -12.72 0.88
CA LEU A 243 -25.89 -13.97 0.52
C LEU A 243 -26.93 -15.07 0.26
N PRO A 244 -26.55 -16.17 -0.40
CA PRO A 244 -27.35 -17.38 -0.40
C PRO A 244 -27.61 -17.89 1.02
N LYS A 245 -28.64 -18.71 1.22
CA LYS A 245 -28.85 -19.39 2.50
C LYS A 245 -27.62 -20.18 2.90
N ILE A 246 -27.10 -19.89 4.10
CA ILE A 246 -25.94 -20.56 4.66
C ILE A 246 -26.43 -21.58 5.71
N ASP A 247 -26.05 -22.84 5.55
CA ASP A 247 -26.31 -23.91 6.49
C ASP A 247 -25.04 -24.24 7.29
N MET A 248 -25.20 -24.83 8.48
CA MET A 248 -24.05 -25.26 9.29
C MET A 248 -23.21 -26.30 8.54
N GLY A 249 -21.91 -26.11 8.52
CA GLY A 249 -20.95 -26.93 7.78
C GLY A 249 -20.70 -26.46 6.35
N ASP A 250 -21.40 -25.45 5.85
CA ASP A 250 -21.08 -24.85 4.55
C ASP A 250 -19.66 -24.28 4.55
N ILE A 251 -18.98 -24.45 3.42
CA ILE A 251 -17.69 -23.81 3.18
C ILE A 251 -17.94 -22.40 2.65
N VAL A 252 -17.36 -21.44 3.34
CA VAL A 252 -17.42 -20.01 3.00
C VAL A 252 -16.02 -19.55 2.62
N VAL A 253 -15.93 -18.80 1.50
CA VAL A 253 -14.67 -18.30 0.96
C VAL A 253 -14.71 -16.80 0.78
#